data_7cf14d5ea606ece6443488c08720fcfc
#
_entry.id   7cf14d5ea606ece6443488c08720fcfc
#
_cell.length_a   1.000
_cell.length_b   1.000
_cell.length_c   1.000
_cell.angle_alpha   90.00
_cell.angle_beta   90.00
_cell.angle_gamma   90.00
#
_symmetry.space_group_name_H-M   'P 1'
#
loop_
_entity.id
_entity.type
_entity.pdbx_description
1 polymer ?
#
loop_
_entity_poly.entity_id
_entity_poly.type
_entity_poly.pdbx_seq_one_letter_code
_entity_poly.pdbx_strand_id
1 'polypeptide(L)'
;MCIRDSYGSKFNEDFLNTRIAEIRFIRAVNYARMIRIFGGVILRDETNGVDSEGEKAKARATEAESWDFVLKDLEFAAKHLPKEWDSKWDGRLTKGAAYAYMCRTALFAKRWDIAITAADEIKKLNKYDLMDEYKDVFKVAGNKEIIFSIAYKIPDMPHYFDRYFAPDGKQGIRRAVPTSELVDSYAVSYTHLRAHETRHDL
;
A
#
# COMPACT_ATOMS: atom_id res chain seq x y z
N MET A 1 -11.57 -24.34 -1.03
CA MET A 1 -13.02 -24.14 -1.18
C MET A 1 -13.30 -22.63 -1.04
N CYS A 2 -13.66 -21.98 -2.10
CA CYS A 2 -13.89 -20.52 -2.11
C CYS A 2 -15.35 -20.25 -1.74
N ILE A 3 -15.61 -19.16 -1.00
CA ILE A 3 -16.99 -18.73 -0.68
C ILE A 3 -17.85 -18.61 -1.95
N ARG A 4 -17.24 -18.24 -3.09
CA ARG A 4 -17.87 -18.18 -4.40
C ARG A 4 -18.40 -19.55 -4.85
N ASP A 5 -17.65 -20.63 -4.61
CA ASP A 5 -18.01 -21.97 -5.08
C ASP A 5 -19.16 -22.58 -4.27
N SER A 6 -19.23 -22.27 -2.97
CA SER A 6 -20.20 -22.84 -2.04
C SER A 6 -21.47 -22.00 -1.85
N TYR A 7 -21.36 -20.68 -1.99
CA TYR A 7 -22.42 -19.74 -1.64
C TYR A 7 -22.61 -18.61 -2.65
N GLY A 8 -21.93 -18.62 -3.80
CA GLY A 8 -21.95 -17.54 -4.77
C GLY A 8 -23.35 -17.18 -5.27
N SER A 9 -24.23 -18.17 -5.42
CA SER A 9 -25.62 -17.96 -5.85
C SER A 9 -26.50 -17.24 -4.81
N LYS A 10 -26.03 -17.09 -3.57
CA LYS A 10 -26.78 -16.44 -2.48
C LYS A 10 -26.46 -14.96 -2.33
N PHE A 11 -25.44 -14.45 -3.04
CA PHE A 11 -24.99 -13.07 -2.93
C PHE A 11 -25.11 -12.35 -4.26
N ASN A 12 -25.39 -11.04 -4.18
CA ASN A 12 -25.35 -10.17 -5.35
C ASN A 12 -23.94 -10.17 -5.94
N GLU A 13 -23.86 -10.16 -7.27
CA GLU A 13 -22.60 -10.15 -8.03
C GLU A 13 -21.72 -8.96 -7.67
N ASP A 14 -22.26 -7.77 -7.47
CA ASP A 14 -21.51 -6.58 -7.07
C ASP A 14 -20.87 -6.76 -5.70
N PHE A 15 -21.57 -7.37 -4.75
CA PHE A 15 -21.02 -7.71 -3.45
C PHE A 15 -19.85 -8.68 -3.57
N LEU A 16 -20.00 -9.74 -4.36
CA LEU A 16 -18.96 -10.74 -4.59
C LEU A 16 -17.73 -10.10 -5.27
N ASN A 17 -17.94 -9.30 -6.30
CA ASN A 17 -16.87 -8.62 -7.02
C ASN A 17 -16.12 -7.64 -6.13
N THR A 18 -16.83 -6.94 -5.24
CA THR A 18 -16.18 -6.06 -4.26
C THR A 18 -15.30 -6.85 -3.28
N ARG A 19 -15.76 -8.02 -2.79
CA ARG A 19 -14.94 -8.88 -1.90
C ARG A 19 -13.73 -9.47 -2.62
N ILE A 20 -13.92 -9.92 -3.86
CA ILE A 20 -12.81 -10.40 -4.70
C ILE A 20 -11.81 -9.27 -4.96
N ALA A 21 -12.29 -8.06 -5.19
CA ALA A 21 -11.45 -6.88 -5.41
C ALA A 21 -10.57 -6.55 -4.20
N GLU A 22 -11.10 -6.65 -2.99
CA GLU A 22 -10.32 -6.48 -1.77
C GLU A 22 -9.20 -7.54 -1.64
N ILE A 23 -9.53 -8.80 -1.91
CA ILE A 23 -8.57 -9.91 -1.84
C ILE A 23 -7.49 -9.76 -2.92
N ARG A 24 -7.87 -9.42 -4.16
CA ARG A 24 -6.92 -9.19 -5.26
C ARG A 24 -6.02 -8.00 -4.99
N PHE A 25 -6.53 -6.93 -4.39
CA PHE A 25 -5.69 -5.81 -3.97
C PHE A 25 -4.62 -6.25 -2.96
N ILE A 26 -5.00 -7.01 -1.93
CA ILE A 26 -4.05 -7.52 -0.92
C ILE A 26 -3.02 -8.45 -1.57
N ARG A 27 -3.45 -9.32 -2.48
CA ARG A 27 -2.58 -10.18 -3.27
C ARG A 27 -1.58 -9.35 -4.06
N ALA A 28 -2.06 -8.37 -4.80
CA ALA A 28 -1.23 -7.47 -5.61
C ALA A 28 -0.16 -6.75 -4.79
N VAL A 29 -0.52 -6.21 -3.62
CA VAL A 29 0.43 -5.53 -2.72
C VAL A 29 1.55 -6.47 -2.27
N ASN A 30 1.20 -7.71 -1.91
CA ASN A 30 2.19 -8.70 -1.47
C ASN A 30 3.09 -9.15 -2.63
N TYR A 31 2.52 -9.43 -3.81
CA TYR A 31 3.31 -9.75 -5.00
C TYR A 31 4.22 -8.60 -5.42
N ALA A 32 3.74 -7.37 -5.43
CA ALA A 32 4.57 -6.21 -5.74
C ALA A 32 5.78 -6.07 -4.80
N ARG A 33 5.62 -6.38 -3.50
CA ARG A 33 6.74 -6.41 -2.56
C ARG A 33 7.74 -7.51 -2.90
N MET A 34 7.28 -8.72 -3.21
CA MET A 34 8.15 -9.84 -3.58
C MET A 34 8.91 -9.57 -4.87
N ILE A 35 8.23 -9.06 -5.90
CA ILE A 35 8.86 -8.78 -7.20
C ILE A 35 9.97 -7.73 -7.06
N ARG A 36 9.77 -6.69 -6.26
CA ARG A 36 10.78 -5.65 -6.01
C ARG A 36 12.07 -6.19 -5.38
N ILE A 37 11.98 -7.27 -4.62
CA ILE A 37 13.13 -7.86 -3.92
C ILE A 37 13.74 -9.00 -4.74
N PHE A 38 12.91 -9.84 -5.37
CA PHE A 38 13.31 -11.11 -5.93
C PHE A 38 13.20 -11.18 -7.47
N GLY A 39 12.69 -10.14 -8.13
CA GLY A 39 12.35 -10.18 -9.56
C GLY A 39 11.14 -11.09 -9.81
N GLY A 40 11.20 -11.90 -10.88
CA GLY A 40 10.12 -12.83 -11.19
C GLY A 40 9.81 -13.81 -10.06
N VAL A 41 8.54 -14.16 -9.87
CA VAL A 41 8.04 -15.00 -8.78
C VAL A 41 7.09 -16.08 -9.29
N ILE A 42 6.78 -17.07 -8.47
CA ILE A 42 5.74 -18.07 -8.80
C ILE A 42 4.38 -17.40 -8.65
N LEU A 43 3.62 -17.30 -9.75
CA LEU A 43 2.30 -16.67 -9.75
C LEU A 43 1.22 -17.71 -9.40
N ARG A 44 0.44 -17.42 -8.39
CA ARG A 44 -0.69 -18.24 -7.96
C ARG A 44 -1.97 -17.41 -7.95
N ASP A 45 -2.99 -17.97 -8.52
CA ASP A 45 -4.32 -17.39 -8.57
C ASP A 45 -5.38 -18.34 -7.97
N GLU A 46 -6.63 -18.02 -8.15
CA GLU A 46 -7.76 -18.78 -7.64
C GLU A 46 -8.18 -19.97 -8.50
N THR A 47 -7.51 -20.26 -9.62
CA THR A 47 -7.94 -21.28 -10.57
C THR A 47 -7.62 -22.70 -10.13
N ASN A 48 -6.56 -22.87 -9.38
CA ASN A 48 -6.12 -24.18 -8.90
C ASN A 48 -5.99 -24.22 -7.39
N GLY A 49 -6.27 -25.37 -6.80
CA GLY A 49 -5.99 -25.59 -5.38
C GLY A 49 -4.48 -25.56 -5.09
N VAL A 50 -4.09 -24.99 -3.95
CA VAL A 50 -2.68 -24.85 -3.55
C VAL A 50 -1.93 -26.19 -3.53
N ASP A 51 -2.63 -27.27 -3.24
CA ASP A 51 -2.07 -28.63 -3.12
C ASP A 51 -2.12 -29.41 -4.43
N SER A 52 -2.62 -28.83 -5.54
CA SER A 52 -2.61 -29.51 -6.84
C SER A 52 -1.18 -29.72 -7.33
N GLU A 53 -0.92 -30.85 -7.98
CA GLU A 53 0.41 -31.17 -8.50
C GLU A 53 0.91 -30.10 -9.50
N GLY A 54 0.01 -29.53 -10.30
CA GLY A 54 0.36 -28.43 -11.22
C GLY A 54 0.82 -27.15 -10.49
N GLU A 55 0.23 -26.84 -9.35
CA GLU A 55 0.65 -25.68 -8.54
C GLU A 55 1.95 -25.94 -7.80
N LYS A 56 2.21 -27.16 -7.34
CA LYS A 56 3.47 -27.54 -6.70
C LYS A 56 4.65 -27.46 -7.67
N ALA A 57 4.44 -27.87 -8.92
CA ALA A 57 5.47 -27.89 -9.96
C ALA A 57 5.61 -26.57 -10.73
N LYS A 58 4.85 -25.53 -10.39
CA LYS A 58 4.82 -24.27 -11.12
C LYS A 58 6.15 -23.54 -11.07
N ALA A 59 6.71 -23.24 -12.23
CA ALA A 59 7.97 -22.50 -12.37
C ALA A 59 7.77 -21.01 -12.03
N ARG A 60 8.89 -20.31 -11.77
CA ARG A 60 8.89 -18.87 -11.65
C ARG A 60 8.54 -18.21 -12.98
N ALA A 61 7.65 -17.24 -12.93
CA ALA A 61 7.39 -16.35 -14.06
C ALA A 61 8.53 -15.34 -14.22
N THR A 62 8.61 -14.73 -15.39
CA THR A 62 9.50 -13.58 -15.61
C THR A 62 9.07 -12.39 -14.77
N GLU A 63 9.96 -11.45 -14.57
CA GLU A 63 9.64 -10.20 -13.86
C GLU A 63 8.52 -9.44 -14.58
N ALA A 64 8.54 -9.36 -15.91
CA ALA A 64 7.52 -8.69 -16.70
C ALA A 64 6.13 -9.32 -16.51
N GLU A 65 6.03 -10.65 -16.62
CA GLU A 65 4.77 -11.38 -16.38
C GLU A 65 4.27 -11.21 -14.95
N SER A 66 5.20 -11.13 -13.99
CA SER A 66 4.86 -10.93 -12.59
C SER A 66 4.28 -9.54 -12.36
N TRP A 67 4.84 -8.50 -12.98
CA TRP A 67 4.25 -7.14 -12.94
C TRP A 67 2.90 -7.07 -13.64
N ASP A 68 2.74 -7.71 -14.79
CA ASP A 68 1.46 -7.74 -15.51
C ASP A 68 0.36 -8.43 -14.69
N PHE A 69 0.70 -9.48 -13.95
CA PHE A 69 -0.22 -10.13 -13.01
C PHE A 69 -0.70 -9.17 -11.89
N VAL A 70 0.23 -8.43 -11.29
CA VAL A 70 -0.09 -7.45 -10.24
C VAL A 70 -0.96 -6.32 -10.78
N LEU A 71 -0.62 -5.78 -11.95
CA LEU A 71 -1.40 -4.71 -12.58
C LEU A 71 -2.83 -5.15 -12.93
N LYS A 72 -3.02 -6.39 -13.38
CA LYS A 72 -4.34 -6.98 -13.63
C LYS A 72 -5.20 -7.07 -12.36
N ASP A 73 -4.60 -7.46 -11.25
CA ASP A 73 -5.30 -7.51 -9.96
C ASP A 73 -5.70 -6.12 -9.47
N LEU A 74 -4.82 -5.14 -9.63
CA LEU A 74 -5.11 -3.75 -9.25
C LEU A 74 -6.15 -3.09 -10.16
N GLU A 75 -6.14 -3.40 -11.45
CA GLU A 75 -7.17 -2.96 -12.40
C GLU A 75 -8.55 -3.50 -12.00
N PHE A 76 -8.62 -4.80 -11.71
CA PHE A 76 -9.86 -5.41 -11.20
C PHE A 76 -10.32 -4.75 -9.89
N ALA A 77 -9.39 -4.49 -8.97
CA ALA A 77 -9.68 -3.82 -7.72
C ALA A 77 -10.20 -2.38 -7.96
N ALA A 78 -9.55 -1.61 -8.82
CA ALA A 78 -9.98 -0.26 -9.17
C ALA A 78 -11.37 -0.22 -9.83
N LYS A 79 -11.73 -1.26 -10.60
CA LYS A 79 -13.04 -1.37 -11.23
C LYS A 79 -14.16 -1.63 -10.22
N HIS A 80 -13.95 -2.50 -9.24
CA HIS A 80 -15.00 -3.05 -8.38
C HIS A 80 -15.02 -2.50 -6.95
N LEU A 81 -13.98 -1.80 -6.51
CA LEU A 81 -13.98 -1.13 -5.21
C LEU A 81 -14.82 0.16 -5.28
N PRO A 82 -15.53 0.51 -4.20
CA PRO A 82 -16.29 1.75 -4.12
C PRO A 82 -15.33 2.96 -3.99
N LYS A 83 -15.83 4.13 -4.37
CA LYS A 83 -15.13 5.41 -4.15
C LYS A 83 -14.98 5.70 -2.66
N GLU A 84 -16.04 5.42 -1.90
CA GLU A 84 -16.13 5.65 -0.47
C GLU A 84 -16.92 4.51 0.18
N TRP A 85 -16.68 4.29 1.46
CA TRP A 85 -17.45 3.40 2.31
C TRP A 85 -18.32 4.21 3.27
N ASP A 86 -19.41 3.64 3.73
CA ASP A 86 -20.14 4.18 4.87
C ASP A 86 -19.23 4.28 6.09
N SER A 87 -19.47 5.23 6.98
CA SER A 87 -18.65 5.47 8.18
C SER A 87 -18.44 4.22 9.05
N LYS A 88 -19.39 3.29 9.03
CA LYS A 88 -19.28 1.97 9.68
C LYS A 88 -18.11 1.14 9.16
N TRP A 89 -17.72 1.34 7.90
CA TRP A 89 -16.70 0.58 7.19
C TRP A 89 -15.49 1.43 6.82
N ASP A 90 -15.29 2.54 7.53
CA ASP A 90 -14.13 3.40 7.34
C ASP A 90 -12.82 2.62 7.51
N GLY A 91 -11.80 2.99 6.74
CA GLY A 91 -10.53 2.29 6.69
C GLY A 91 -10.47 1.09 5.73
N ARG A 92 -11.59 0.69 5.09
CA ARG A 92 -11.55 -0.35 4.05
C ARG A 92 -10.98 0.18 2.75
N LEU A 93 -10.56 -0.76 1.88
CA LEU A 93 -9.97 -0.46 0.58
C LEU A 93 -10.95 0.28 -0.33
N THR A 94 -10.47 1.35 -0.92
CA THR A 94 -11.23 2.19 -1.84
C THR A 94 -10.67 2.13 -3.25
N LYS A 95 -11.46 2.58 -4.22
CA LYS A 95 -11.01 2.77 -5.61
C LYS A 95 -9.76 3.64 -5.70
N GLY A 96 -9.68 4.70 -4.91
CA GLY A 96 -8.50 5.57 -4.86
C GLY A 96 -7.24 4.84 -4.40
N ALA A 97 -7.36 3.96 -3.40
CA ALA A 97 -6.25 3.12 -2.95
C ALA A 97 -5.74 2.20 -4.07
N ALA A 98 -6.66 1.60 -4.85
CA ALA A 98 -6.31 0.73 -5.95
C ALA A 98 -5.56 1.48 -7.07
N TYR A 99 -6.04 2.65 -7.47
CA TYR A 99 -5.33 3.48 -8.45
C TYR A 99 -3.98 3.99 -7.95
N ALA A 100 -3.85 4.36 -6.68
CA ALA A 100 -2.58 4.80 -6.11
C ALA A 100 -1.53 3.67 -6.12
N TYR A 101 -1.94 2.46 -5.75
CA TYR A 101 -1.05 1.30 -5.84
C TYR A 101 -0.75 0.91 -7.30
N MET A 102 -1.72 1.03 -8.21
CA MET A 102 -1.53 0.78 -9.64
C MET A 102 -0.53 1.78 -10.24
N CYS A 103 -0.64 3.07 -9.93
CA CYS A 103 0.31 4.09 -10.34
C CYS A 103 1.73 3.74 -9.85
N ARG A 104 1.89 3.48 -8.55
CA ARG A 104 3.18 3.11 -7.95
C ARG A 104 3.76 1.83 -8.57
N THR A 105 2.95 0.81 -8.78
CA THR A 105 3.38 -0.47 -9.36
C THR A 105 3.80 -0.30 -10.81
N ALA A 106 3.03 0.45 -11.58
CA ALA A 106 3.33 0.73 -12.98
C ALA A 106 4.66 1.49 -13.15
N LEU A 107 5.01 2.40 -12.22
CA LEU A 107 6.32 3.05 -12.20
C LEU A 107 7.46 2.04 -12.03
N PHE A 108 7.34 1.09 -11.10
CA PHE A 108 8.34 0.03 -10.92
C PHE A 108 8.41 -0.92 -12.14
N ALA A 109 7.27 -1.22 -12.73
CA ALA A 109 7.17 -2.04 -13.94
C ALA A 109 7.58 -1.30 -15.23
N LYS A 110 7.92 0.00 -15.16
CA LYS A 110 8.22 0.87 -16.31
C LYS A 110 7.08 0.96 -17.33
N ARG A 111 5.82 0.85 -16.85
CA ARG A 111 4.59 1.01 -17.64
C ARG A 111 4.06 2.43 -17.44
N TRP A 112 4.70 3.39 -18.11
CA TRP A 112 4.45 4.84 -17.87
C TRP A 112 3.03 5.27 -18.25
N ASP A 113 2.48 4.71 -19.30
CA ASP A 113 1.11 4.93 -19.78
C ASP A 113 0.06 4.52 -18.73
N ILE A 114 0.25 3.36 -18.10
CA ILE A 114 -0.62 2.90 -17.01
C ILE A 114 -0.48 3.79 -15.78
N ALA A 115 0.75 4.23 -15.47
CA ALA A 115 0.98 5.11 -14.33
C ALA A 115 0.28 6.47 -14.51
N ILE A 116 0.36 7.05 -15.71
CA ILE A 116 -0.31 8.32 -16.04
C ILE A 116 -1.83 8.15 -15.94
N THR A 117 -2.37 7.11 -16.58
CA THR A 117 -3.81 6.81 -16.54
C THR A 117 -4.31 6.65 -15.11
N ALA A 118 -3.60 5.90 -14.28
CA ALA A 118 -3.98 5.68 -12.89
C ALA A 118 -3.95 6.99 -12.08
N ALA A 119 -2.96 7.85 -12.29
CA ALA A 119 -2.87 9.15 -11.65
C ALA A 119 -4.04 10.08 -12.07
N ASP A 120 -4.40 10.07 -13.34
CA ASP A 120 -5.53 10.85 -13.83
C ASP A 120 -6.88 10.35 -13.29
N GLU A 121 -7.03 9.03 -13.13
CA GLU A 121 -8.22 8.47 -12.48
C GLU A 121 -8.34 8.89 -11.00
N ILE A 122 -7.22 9.01 -10.27
CA ILE A 122 -7.21 9.56 -8.90
C ILE A 122 -7.72 11.00 -8.90
N LYS A 123 -7.24 11.84 -9.82
CA LYS A 123 -7.71 13.23 -9.95
C LYS A 123 -9.20 13.31 -10.25
N LYS A 124 -9.72 12.46 -11.14
CA LYS A 124 -11.15 12.40 -11.50
C LYS A 124 -12.04 12.00 -10.31
N LEU A 125 -11.51 11.31 -9.29
CA LEU A 125 -12.27 11.03 -8.07
C LEU A 125 -12.63 12.31 -7.31
N ASN A 126 -11.89 13.40 -7.50
CA ASN A 126 -12.12 14.69 -6.84
C ASN A 126 -12.33 14.58 -5.32
N LYS A 127 -11.52 13.74 -4.68
CA LYS A 127 -11.59 13.42 -3.25
C LYS A 127 -10.34 13.84 -2.50
N TYR A 128 -9.20 13.81 -3.17
CA TYR A 128 -7.87 14.01 -2.58
C TYR A 128 -7.30 15.35 -3.03
N ASP A 129 -6.60 16.03 -2.14
CA ASP A 129 -5.97 17.32 -2.40
C ASP A 129 -4.79 17.52 -1.46
N LEU A 130 -3.94 18.49 -1.75
CA LEU A 130 -2.82 18.84 -0.88
C LEU A 130 -3.31 19.60 0.36
N MET A 131 -2.63 19.38 1.49
CA MET A 131 -2.87 20.17 2.70
C MET A 131 -2.21 21.55 2.53
N ASP A 132 -2.85 22.57 3.12
CA ASP A 132 -2.34 23.94 3.05
C ASP A 132 -1.02 24.11 3.81
N GLU A 133 -0.89 23.38 4.93
CA GLU A 133 0.30 23.36 5.74
C GLU A 133 0.90 21.94 5.77
N TYR A 134 2.13 21.78 5.28
CA TYR A 134 2.82 20.49 5.21
C TYR A 134 2.89 19.75 6.56
N LYS A 135 3.06 20.47 7.66
CA LYS A 135 3.11 19.90 9.02
C LYS A 135 1.82 19.17 9.41
N ASP A 136 0.67 19.58 8.85
CA ASP A 136 -0.63 19.04 9.21
C ASP A 136 -0.91 17.70 8.51
N VAL A 137 -0.17 17.36 7.44
CA VAL A 137 -0.19 16.03 6.81
C VAL A 137 0.08 14.92 7.84
N PHE A 138 0.96 15.20 8.82
CA PHE A 138 1.39 14.22 9.83
C PHE A 138 0.60 14.31 11.14
N LYS A 139 -0.15 15.40 11.36
CA LYS A 139 -0.87 15.66 12.62
C LYS A 139 -2.36 15.38 12.52
N VAL A 140 -2.94 15.65 11.37
CA VAL A 140 -4.38 15.51 11.17
C VAL A 140 -4.69 14.12 10.62
N ALA A 141 -5.29 13.27 11.44
CA ALA A 141 -5.70 11.95 10.98
C ALA A 141 -6.80 12.05 9.92
N GLY A 142 -6.73 11.20 8.89
CA GLY A 142 -7.73 11.16 7.82
C GLY A 142 -7.78 12.43 6.96
N ASN A 143 -6.68 13.19 6.88
CA ASN A 143 -6.63 14.40 6.06
C ASN A 143 -6.76 14.12 4.55
N LYS A 144 -6.99 15.18 3.77
CA LYS A 144 -7.28 15.11 2.33
C LYS A 144 -6.13 14.59 1.46
N GLU A 145 -4.89 14.53 1.95
CA GLU A 145 -3.76 13.91 1.24
C GLU A 145 -3.70 12.40 1.38
N ILE A 146 -4.32 11.83 2.42
CA ILE A 146 -4.23 10.40 2.70
C ILE A 146 -5.15 9.63 1.75
N ILE A 147 -4.56 8.95 0.76
CA ILE A 147 -5.30 8.08 -0.16
C ILE A 147 -5.53 6.70 0.47
N PHE A 148 -4.53 6.16 1.17
CA PHE A 148 -4.59 4.89 1.85
C PHE A 148 -3.63 4.85 3.03
N SER A 149 -4.09 4.37 4.16
CA SER A 149 -3.28 4.15 5.35
C SER A 149 -3.65 2.84 6.04
N ILE A 150 -2.69 2.26 6.73
CA ILE A 150 -2.94 1.13 7.63
C ILE A 150 -3.23 1.72 9.01
N ALA A 151 -4.46 1.56 9.47
CA ALA A 151 -4.86 2.05 10.78
C ALA A 151 -4.36 1.11 11.89
N TYR A 152 -3.78 1.71 12.92
CA TYR A 152 -3.39 1.02 14.15
C TYR A 152 -4.25 1.53 15.31
N LYS A 153 -4.58 0.65 16.23
CA LYS A 153 -5.41 0.97 17.40
C LYS A 153 -4.90 0.24 18.64
N ILE A 154 -4.64 0.97 19.68
CA ILE A 154 -4.30 0.40 20.99
C ILE A 154 -5.61 0.03 21.71
N PRO A 155 -5.70 -1.11 22.39
CA PRO A 155 -4.66 -2.15 22.54
C PRO A 155 -4.67 -3.25 21.47
N ASP A 156 -5.71 -3.30 20.60
CA ASP A 156 -6.01 -4.46 19.77
C ASP A 156 -5.01 -4.66 18.61
N MET A 157 -4.56 -3.57 18.01
CA MET A 157 -3.61 -3.58 16.90
C MET A 157 -2.56 -2.45 17.07
N PRO A 158 -1.64 -2.58 18.04
CA PRO A 158 -0.61 -1.57 18.26
C PRO A 158 0.46 -1.60 17.18
N HIS A 159 1.03 -0.45 16.85
CA HIS A 159 2.30 -0.38 16.15
C HIS A 159 3.45 -0.28 17.18
N TYR A 160 4.63 -0.72 16.75
CA TYR A 160 5.83 -0.67 17.60
C TYR A 160 6.81 0.41 17.15
N PHE A 161 6.31 1.48 16.52
CA PHE A 161 7.14 2.54 15.95
C PHE A 161 8.05 3.16 17.02
N ASP A 162 7.49 3.57 18.14
CA ASP A 162 8.24 4.19 19.25
C ASP A 162 9.33 3.28 19.81
N ARG A 163 9.08 1.96 19.82
CA ARG A 163 10.08 0.99 20.29
C ARG A 163 11.34 0.96 19.43
N TYR A 164 11.22 1.25 18.12
CA TYR A 164 12.34 1.15 17.18
C TYR A 164 12.98 2.49 16.87
N PHE A 165 12.26 3.59 17.06
CA PHE A 165 12.66 4.93 16.61
C PHE A 165 12.73 5.97 17.75
N ALA A 166 12.39 5.58 18.99
CA ALA A 166 12.47 6.53 20.12
C ALA A 166 13.91 7.01 20.36
N PRO A 167 14.13 8.32 20.51
CA PRO A 167 15.46 8.91 20.63
C PRO A 167 16.15 8.57 21.95
N ASP A 168 15.41 8.44 23.03
CA ASP A 168 15.92 8.39 24.39
C ASP A 168 16.36 7.01 24.88
N GLY A 169 16.17 5.96 24.11
CA GLY A 169 16.61 4.61 24.43
C GLY A 169 15.98 3.97 25.68
N LYS A 170 15.09 4.67 26.39
CA LYS A 170 14.52 4.20 27.66
C LYS A 170 13.48 3.09 27.47
N GLN A 171 12.87 3.00 26.30
CA GLN A 171 11.85 1.98 25.99
C GLN A 171 12.11 1.23 24.69
N GLY A 172 13.19 1.47 23.98
CA GLY A 172 13.39 0.98 22.63
C GLY A 172 14.76 0.43 22.33
N ILE A 173 14.78 -0.44 21.35
CA ILE A 173 15.99 -0.87 20.66
C ILE A 173 16.17 0.13 19.52
N ARG A 174 17.11 1.06 19.63
CA ARG A 174 17.50 1.98 18.54
C ARG A 174 17.91 1.17 17.32
N ARG A 175 17.00 0.94 16.39
CA ARG A 175 17.28 0.19 15.15
C ARG A 175 17.38 1.07 13.92
N ALA A 176 16.90 2.30 14.00
CA ALA A 176 17.01 3.24 12.90
C ALA A 176 17.34 4.63 13.48
N VAL A 177 18.51 5.10 13.14
CA VAL A 177 18.99 6.47 13.44
C VAL A 177 19.24 7.13 12.08
N PRO A 178 18.92 8.40 11.89
CA PRO A 178 19.26 9.11 10.67
C PRO A 178 20.77 9.19 10.51
N THR A 179 21.26 8.97 9.30
CA THR A 179 22.67 9.20 8.99
C THR A 179 22.96 10.71 9.00
N SER A 180 24.21 11.09 9.26
CA SER A 180 24.62 12.50 9.17
C SER A 180 24.33 13.10 7.79
N GLU A 181 24.54 12.32 6.72
CA GLU A 181 24.21 12.73 5.35
C GLU A 181 22.74 13.06 5.16
N LEU A 182 21.82 12.25 5.75
CA LEU A 182 20.40 12.53 5.72
C LEU A 182 20.07 13.81 6.47
N VAL A 183 20.65 14.02 7.65
CA VAL A 183 20.46 15.25 8.45
C VAL A 183 20.97 16.47 7.69
N ASP A 184 22.16 16.36 7.08
CA ASP A 184 22.79 17.44 6.32
C ASP A 184 22.06 17.75 4.99
N SER A 185 21.27 16.81 4.47
CA SER A 185 20.47 17.00 3.24
C SER A 185 19.21 17.85 3.44
N TYR A 186 18.76 18.05 4.69
CA TYR A 186 17.65 18.95 4.95
C TYR A 186 18.04 20.41 4.72
N ALA A 187 17.22 21.15 3.95
CA ALA A 187 17.49 22.54 3.63
C ALA A 187 17.59 23.43 4.87
N VAL A 188 18.72 24.14 4.98
CA VAL A 188 19.26 24.68 6.22
C VAL A 188 18.70 26.08 6.59
N SER A 189 17.76 26.66 5.87
CA SER A 189 17.36 28.05 6.10
C SER A 189 16.66 28.34 7.45
N TYR A 190 16.08 27.31 8.09
CA TYR A 190 15.40 27.47 9.39
C TYR A 190 15.84 26.47 10.48
N THR A 191 16.76 25.57 10.19
CA THR A 191 17.14 24.48 11.10
C THR A 191 18.55 24.61 11.65
N HIS A 192 19.27 25.65 11.28
CA HIS A 192 20.72 25.80 11.61
C HIS A 192 20.99 25.76 13.12
N LEU A 193 20.11 26.33 13.92
CA LEU A 193 20.29 26.31 15.39
C LEU A 193 19.87 24.95 15.98
N ARG A 194 18.79 24.33 15.48
CA ARG A 194 18.32 23.02 15.99
C ARG A 194 19.15 21.83 15.53
N ALA A 195 19.71 21.86 14.34
CA ALA A 195 20.58 20.79 13.85
C ALA A 195 21.90 20.71 14.63
N HIS A 196 22.40 21.85 15.11
CA HIS A 196 23.57 21.89 15.99
C HIS A 196 23.26 21.37 17.40
N GLU A 197 22.12 21.70 17.97
CA GLU A 197 21.69 21.18 19.28
C GLU A 197 21.51 19.66 19.28
N THR A 198 20.89 19.10 18.26
CA THR A 198 20.69 17.64 18.14
C THR A 198 21.97 16.86 17.83
N ARG A 199 23.02 17.52 17.34
CA ARG A 199 24.33 16.89 17.08
C ARG A 199 25.18 16.71 18.33
N HIS A 200 24.93 17.51 19.37
CA HIS A 200 25.64 17.43 20.65
C HIS A 200 24.99 16.51 21.66
N ASP A 201 23.71 16.16 21.45
CA ASP A 201 22.95 15.32 22.38
C ASP A 201 22.82 13.84 21.92
N LEU A 202 23.52 13.43 20.85
CA LEU A 202 23.62 12.07 20.34
C LEU A 202 25.03 11.49 20.50
#